data_8c68d042f69bd6dcdf85ec5929ba651c
#
_entry.id   8c68d042f69bd6dcdf85ec5929ba651c
#
_cell.length_a   1.000
_cell.length_b   1.000
_cell.length_c   1.000
_cell.angle_alpha   90.00
_cell.angle_beta   90.00
_cell.angle_gamma   90.00
#
_symmetry.space_group_name_H-M   'P 1'
#
loop_
_entity.id
_entity.type
_entity.pdbx_description
1 polymer ?
#
loop_
_entity_poly.entity_id
_entity_poly.type
_entity_poly.pdbx_seq_one_letter_code
_entity_poly.pdbx_strand_id
1 'polypeptide(L)'
;MGLFDSIKVKLGLGDVSNEAERKADTPPADATHSSAEGITLSERPSTTTNATLGPDRDLNQPTAAARGVDVLAQLEAKAAAHPEALNWRTSIIDLMKLLGLDSSLESRRELATELGCPPDQMADTAQMNMWLHRAVMKKLAENGGSIPPELLH
;
A
#
# COMPACT_ATOMS: atom_id res chain seq x y z
N MET A 1 -7.29 18.36 4.16
CA MET A 1 -6.49 17.13 4.00
C MET A 1 -5.41 17.15 5.05
N GLY A 2 -5.36 16.11 5.87
CA GLY A 2 -4.38 16.02 6.94
C GLY A 2 -3.04 15.46 6.46
N LEU A 3 -1.99 15.65 7.26
CA LEU A 3 -0.68 15.06 7.02
C LEU A 3 -0.75 13.53 7.01
N PHE A 4 -1.60 12.94 7.85
CA PHE A 4 -1.81 11.50 7.88
C PHE A 4 -2.45 10.98 6.58
N ASP A 5 -3.36 11.72 5.97
CA ASP A 5 -3.90 11.37 4.65
C ASP A 5 -2.82 11.36 3.57
N SER A 6 -1.89 12.30 3.63
CA SER A 6 -0.72 12.30 2.74
C SER A 6 0.14 11.06 2.91
N ILE A 7 0.31 10.58 4.13
CA ILE A 7 1.01 9.32 4.43
C ILE A 7 0.29 8.13 3.81
N LYS A 8 -1.04 8.03 3.99
CA LYS A 8 -1.86 6.97 3.39
C LYS A 8 -1.75 6.93 1.87
N VAL A 9 -1.88 8.07 1.22
CA VAL A 9 -1.75 8.19 -0.24
C VAL A 9 -0.37 7.74 -0.72
N LYS A 10 0.69 8.16 -0.04
CA LYS A 10 2.07 7.77 -0.37
C LYS A 10 2.35 6.28 -0.22
N LEU A 11 1.58 5.60 0.62
CA LEU A 11 1.68 4.16 0.87
C LEU A 11 0.61 3.35 0.11
N GLY A 12 -0.16 4.00 -0.77
CA GLY A 12 -1.19 3.32 -1.53
C GLY A 12 -2.42 2.88 -0.71
N LEU A 13 -2.56 3.39 0.52
CA LEU A 13 -3.71 3.18 1.39
C LEU A 13 -4.79 4.26 1.21
N GLY A 14 -4.53 5.23 0.31
CA GLY A 14 -5.50 6.26 -0.02
C GLY A 14 -6.72 5.64 -0.68
N ASP A 15 -7.89 6.16 -0.30
CA ASP A 15 -9.16 5.77 -0.89
C ASP A 15 -9.12 6.03 -2.40
N VAL A 16 -9.20 4.96 -3.18
CA VAL A 16 -9.29 5.02 -4.64
C VAL A 16 -10.64 5.56 -5.12
N SER A 17 -11.42 6.14 -4.22
CA SER A 17 -12.76 6.64 -4.55
C SER A 17 -12.76 7.92 -5.39
N ASN A 18 -11.61 8.48 -5.72
CA ASN A 18 -11.55 9.74 -6.48
C ASN A 18 -10.82 9.64 -7.83
N GLU A 19 -10.60 8.43 -8.32
CA GLU A 19 -10.02 8.24 -9.67
C GLU A 19 -11.06 7.79 -10.71
N ALA A 20 -12.32 7.72 -10.30
CA ALA A 20 -13.43 7.42 -11.19
C ALA A 20 -13.93 8.63 -11.99
N GLU A 21 -13.33 9.80 -11.85
CA GLU A 21 -13.72 11.01 -12.58
C GLU A 21 -12.68 11.50 -13.59
N ARG A 22 -11.86 10.59 -14.08
CA ARG A 22 -11.23 10.80 -15.38
C ARG A 22 -12.13 10.20 -16.45
N LYS A 23 -13.11 11.04 -16.78
CA LYS A 23 -13.71 11.16 -18.09
C LYS A 23 -13.20 10.11 -19.07
N ALA A 24 -13.91 9.00 -19.16
CA ALA A 24 -13.85 8.14 -20.31
C ALA A 24 -14.43 8.94 -21.47
N ASP A 25 -13.57 9.55 -22.23
CA ASP A 25 -13.89 9.97 -23.58
C ASP A 25 -13.93 8.70 -24.41
N THR A 26 -15.12 8.16 -24.53
CA THR A 26 -15.37 7.02 -25.42
C THR A 26 -15.66 7.61 -26.78
N PRO A 27 -14.83 7.41 -27.78
CA PRO A 27 -15.25 7.66 -29.15
C PRO A 27 -16.31 6.62 -29.50
N PRO A 28 -17.38 7.01 -30.17
CA PRO A 28 -18.37 6.06 -30.63
C PRO A 28 -17.74 5.18 -31.70
N ALA A 29 -17.55 3.92 -31.39
CA ALA A 29 -17.28 2.93 -32.40
C ALA A 29 -18.56 2.68 -33.17
N ASP A 30 -18.60 3.18 -34.36
CA ASP A 30 -19.54 2.77 -35.38
C ASP A 30 -19.27 1.30 -35.70
N ALA A 31 -20.19 0.45 -35.32
CA ALA A 31 -20.13 -0.94 -35.65
C ALA A 31 -21.07 -1.17 -36.85
N THR A 32 -20.52 -1.40 -37.97
CA THR A 32 -21.23 -2.07 -39.04
C THR A 32 -20.31 -3.04 -39.73
N HIS A 33 -20.59 -4.21 -39.65
CA HIS A 33 -20.94 -5.24 -40.63
C HIS A 33 -20.48 -6.60 -40.15
N SER A 34 -21.44 -7.45 -39.92
CA SER A 34 -22.18 -8.24 -40.92
C SER A 34 -21.35 -9.34 -41.53
N SER A 35 -21.87 -10.48 -41.19
CA SER A 35 -22.08 -11.66 -42.07
C SER A 35 -20.93 -12.56 -42.40
N ALA A 36 -21.28 -13.71 -42.09
CA ALA A 36 -21.35 -14.94 -42.87
C ALA A 36 -20.27 -15.95 -42.53
N GLU A 37 -20.79 -17.00 -41.95
CA GLU A 37 -20.91 -18.34 -42.56
C GLU A 37 -19.56 -19.02 -42.84
N GLY A 38 -19.41 -20.10 -42.16
CA GLY A 38 -18.38 -21.08 -42.44
C GLY A 38 -18.39 -22.22 -41.46
N ILE A 39 -19.41 -23.02 -41.56
CA ILE A 39 -19.51 -24.34 -40.96
C ILE A 39 -18.34 -25.19 -41.44
N THR A 40 -17.64 -25.84 -40.51
CA THR A 40 -17.26 -27.26 -40.64
C THR A 40 -16.74 -27.77 -39.34
N LEU A 41 -17.51 -28.58 -38.78
CA LEU A 41 -17.28 -29.86 -38.17
C LEU A 41 -15.89 -30.47 -38.44
N SER A 42 -15.34 -30.93 -37.39
CA SER A 42 -14.59 -32.19 -37.24
C SER A 42 -13.47 -31.94 -36.27
N GLU A 43 -13.42 -32.59 -35.29
CA GLU A 43 -13.27 -33.93 -34.81
C GLU A 43 -12.37 -33.88 -33.59
N ARG A 44 -12.86 -34.45 -32.54
CA ARG A 44 -12.05 -34.92 -31.42
C ARG A 44 -11.02 -35.95 -31.88
N PRO A 45 -9.90 -36.07 -31.20
CA PRO A 45 -9.87 -37.13 -30.21
C PRO A 45 -9.21 -36.74 -28.88
N SER A 46 -9.83 -37.34 -27.91
CA SER A 46 -9.31 -37.65 -26.60
C SER A 46 -7.94 -38.33 -26.66
N THR A 47 -7.06 -37.91 -25.84
CA THR A 47 -6.10 -38.73 -25.12
C THR A 47 -5.56 -37.90 -23.97
N THR A 48 -6.08 -38.16 -22.80
CA THR A 48 -5.52 -39.06 -21.80
C THR A 48 -4.08 -38.78 -21.46
N THR A 49 -3.95 -38.55 -20.17
CA THR A 49 -2.79 -38.86 -19.34
C THR A 49 -1.77 -37.74 -19.25
N ASN A 50 -1.62 -37.19 -18.18
CA ASN A 50 -0.91 -37.69 -17.02
C ASN A 50 -0.83 -36.57 -16.00
N ALA A 51 -1.58 -36.74 -14.96
CA ALA A 51 -1.30 -36.05 -13.73
C ALA A 51 0.03 -36.52 -13.20
N THR A 52 1.09 -35.86 -13.53
CA THR A 52 2.31 -35.98 -12.76
C THR A 52 2.26 -34.94 -11.69
N LEU A 53 1.96 -35.41 -10.51
CA LEU A 53 2.20 -34.69 -9.29
C LEU A 53 3.69 -34.31 -9.23
N GLY A 54 3.98 -33.07 -9.57
CA GLY A 54 5.20 -32.43 -9.16
C GLY A 54 4.94 -31.79 -7.80
N PRO A 55 5.73 -32.12 -6.77
CA PRO A 55 5.66 -31.43 -5.51
C PRO A 55 6.51 -30.15 -5.57
N ASP A 56 6.12 -29.22 -6.38
CA ASP A 56 6.62 -27.85 -6.30
C ASP A 56 5.50 -26.98 -5.78
N ARG A 57 5.15 -27.22 -4.52
CA ARG A 57 4.53 -26.20 -3.73
C ARG A 57 5.59 -25.17 -3.44
N ASP A 58 5.62 -24.16 -4.26
CA ASP A 58 6.19 -22.88 -3.91
C ASP A 58 5.55 -22.43 -2.59
N LEU A 59 6.21 -22.74 -1.49
CA LEU A 59 5.83 -22.30 -0.15
C LEU A 59 6.07 -20.81 0.03
N ASN A 60 6.32 -20.10 -1.05
CA ASN A 60 6.52 -18.66 -1.06
C ASN A 60 5.42 -17.91 -1.81
N GLN A 61 4.26 -18.51 -1.98
CA GLN A 61 3.09 -17.73 -2.32
C GLN A 61 2.57 -17.11 -1.03
N PRO A 62 2.54 -15.77 -0.96
CA PRO A 62 1.78 -15.12 0.11
C PRO A 62 0.33 -15.58 -0.02
N THR A 63 -0.08 -16.36 0.96
CA THR A 63 -1.46 -16.81 1.06
C THR A 63 -2.38 -15.60 0.91
N ALA A 64 -3.41 -15.74 0.10
CA ALA A 64 -4.38 -14.69 -0.22
C ALA A 64 -5.18 -14.16 0.98
N ALA A 65 -4.68 -14.32 2.19
CA ALA A 65 -5.23 -13.80 3.43
C ALA A 65 -4.82 -12.35 3.73
N ALA A 66 -3.87 -11.78 3.00
CA ALA A 66 -3.45 -10.40 3.17
C ALA A 66 -4.10 -9.53 2.08
N ARG A 67 -5.36 -9.21 2.25
CA ARG A 67 -6.02 -8.15 1.48
C ARG A 67 -5.66 -6.75 1.97
N GLY A 68 -4.57 -6.62 2.71
CA GLY A 68 -3.99 -5.36 3.11
C GLY A 68 -2.82 -4.99 2.21
N VAL A 69 -2.65 -3.69 1.98
CA VAL A 69 -1.42 -3.19 1.37
C VAL A 69 -0.27 -3.52 2.31
N ASP A 70 0.77 -4.19 1.81
CA ASP A 70 1.96 -4.46 2.59
C ASP A 70 2.78 -3.17 2.75
N VAL A 71 2.45 -2.42 3.78
CA VAL A 71 3.09 -1.15 4.13
C VAL A 71 4.58 -1.36 4.41
N LEU A 72 4.91 -2.47 5.07
CA LEU A 72 6.30 -2.80 5.39
C LEU A 72 7.13 -2.97 4.13
N ALA A 73 6.66 -3.78 3.18
CA ALA A 73 7.34 -4.01 1.91
C ALA A 73 7.51 -2.70 1.11
N GLN A 74 6.51 -1.84 1.14
CA GLN A 74 6.60 -0.53 0.49
C GLN A 74 7.61 0.40 1.14
N LEU A 75 7.66 0.43 2.46
CA LEU A 75 8.64 1.23 3.19
C LEU A 75 10.06 0.69 2.98
N GLU A 76 10.24 -0.61 2.98
CA GLU A 76 11.53 -1.24 2.69
C GLU A 76 12.00 -0.97 1.26
N ALA A 77 11.12 -1.07 0.28
CA ALA A 77 11.43 -0.75 -1.11
C ALA A 77 11.84 0.72 -1.28
N LYS A 78 11.12 1.63 -0.63
CA LYS A 78 11.45 3.06 -0.63
C LYS A 78 12.78 3.32 0.08
N ALA A 79 13.04 2.66 1.20
CA ALA A 79 14.29 2.79 1.93
C ALA A 79 15.48 2.28 1.13
N ALA A 80 15.31 1.18 0.41
CA ALA A 80 16.35 0.63 -0.47
C ALA A 80 16.64 1.55 -1.67
N ALA A 81 15.65 2.28 -2.14
CA ALA A 81 15.79 3.25 -3.23
C ALA A 81 16.30 4.63 -2.77
N HIS A 82 16.27 4.89 -1.46
CA HIS A 82 16.68 6.17 -0.91
C HIS A 82 18.22 6.27 -0.81
N PRO A 83 18.83 7.41 -1.16
CA PRO A 83 20.28 7.56 -1.09
C PRO A 83 20.85 7.58 0.34
N GLU A 84 20.01 7.90 1.33
CA GLU A 84 20.39 7.89 2.74
C GLU A 84 19.89 6.62 3.43
N ALA A 85 20.69 6.08 4.33
CA ALA A 85 20.25 5.00 5.22
C ALA A 85 19.32 5.55 6.28
N LEU A 86 18.02 5.44 6.07
CA LEU A 86 16.98 5.94 6.97
C LEU A 86 16.52 4.87 7.95
N ASN A 87 16.45 5.22 9.23
CA ASN A 87 15.96 4.35 10.30
C ASN A 87 14.45 4.54 10.52
N TRP A 88 13.69 4.42 9.46
CA TRP A 88 12.23 4.63 9.46
C TRP A 88 11.47 3.72 10.44
N ARG A 89 12.08 2.60 10.85
CA ARG A 89 11.47 1.65 11.80
C ARG A 89 11.42 2.18 13.23
N THR A 90 12.27 3.13 13.57
CA THR A 90 12.42 3.67 14.93
C THR A 90 12.30 5.19 15.00
N SER A 91 12.49 5.87 13.88
CA SER A 91 12.50 7.32 13.78
C SER A 91 11.35 7.84 12.92
N ILE A 92 10.48 8.65 13.52
CA ILE A 92 9.42 9.32 12.77
C ILE A 92 9.99 10.33 11.76
N ILE A 93 11.10 10.96 12.08
CA ILE A 93 11.77 11.92 11.19
C ILE A 93 12.18 11.22 9.89
N ASP A 94 12.84 10.08 10.04
CA ASP A 94 13.31 9.29 8.91
C ASP A 94 12.16 8.68 8.11
N LEU A 95 11.10 8.28 8.80
CA LEU A 95 9.87 7.82 8.16
C LEU A 95 9.24 8.91 7.29
N MET A 96 9.12 10.13 7.80
CA MET A 96 8.57 11.25 7.04
C MET A 96 9.47 11.61 5.85
N LYS A 97 10.79 11.63 6.03
CA LYS A 97 11.75 11.83 4.93
C LYS A 97 11.59 10.76 3.86
N LEU A 98 11.49 9.50 4.26
CA LEU A 98 11.32 8.37 3.36
C LEU A 98 10.06 8.50 2.49
N LEU A 99 9.00 9.05 3.07
CA LEU A 99 7.74 9.30 2.38
C LEU A 99 7.75 10.62 1.58
N GLY A 100 8.85 11.36 1.61
CA GLY A 100 8.94 12.66 0.95
C GLY A 100 8.04 13.73 1.56
N LEU A 101 7.84 13.63 2.87
CA LEU A 101 7.07 14.61 3.66
C LEU A 101 8.00 15.53 4.43
N ASP A 102 7.49 16.70 4.77
CA ASP A 102 8.22 17.61 5.65
C ASP A 102 8.35 17.02 7.04
N SER A 103 9.59 16.83 7.49
CA SER A 103 9.94 16.29 8.81
C SER A 103 10.30 17.37 9.84
N SER A 104 9.94 18.63 9.59
CA SER A 104 10.16 19.72 10.53
C SER A 104 9.44 19.48 11.86
N LEU A 105 9.86 20.15 12.91
CA LEU A 105 9.22 20.05 14.21
C LEU A 105 7.75 20.50 14.15
N GLU A 106 7.47 21.50 13.36
CA GLU A 106 6.12 22.03 13.16
C GLU A 106 5.21 20.99 12.52
N SER A 107 5.63 20.41 11.41
CA SER A 107 4.87 19.33 10.72
C SER A 107 4.66 18.12 11.63
N ARG A 108 5.64 17.76 12.45
CA ARG A 108 5.47 16.66 13.41
C ARG A 108 4.46 16.99 14.51
N ARG A 109 4.44 18.22 14.99
CA ARG A 109 3.44 18.69 15.96
C ARG A 109 2.04 18.72 15.35
N GLU A 110 1.94 19.17 14.13
CA GLU A 110 0.67 19.16 13.38
C GLU A 110 0.13 17.73 13.22
N LEU A 111 0.97 16.81 12.77
CA LEU A 111 0.60 15.39 12.66
C LEU A 111 0.24 14.78 14.02
N ALA A 112 0.98 15.12 15.07
CA ALA A 112 0.68 14.66 16.43
C ALA A 112 -0.69 15.17 16.91
N THR A 113 -1.00 16.42 16.62
CA THR A 113 -2.32 17.01 16.94
C THR A 113 -3.43 16.30 16.15
N GLU A 114 -3.21 16.05 14.88
CA GLU A 114 -4.16 15.33 14.01
C GLU A 114 -4.45 13.92 14.52
N LEU A 115 -3.43 13.23 15.03
CA LEU A 115 -3.55 11.88 15.58
C LEU A 115 -4.04 11.82 17.03
N GLY A 116 -4.21 12.97 17.67
CA GLY A 116 -4.70 13.08 19.05
C GLY A 116 -3.64 12.86 20.12
N CYS A 117 -2.44 13.35 19.89
CA CYS A 117 -1.36 13.27 20.87
C CYS A 117 -1.72 14.00 22.19
N PRO A 118 -1.53 13.36 23.35
CA PRO A 118 -1.72 14.02 24.63
C PRO A 118 -0.78 15.21 24.80
N PRO A 119 -1.21 16.29 25.46
CA PRO A 119 -0.39 17.48 25.67
C PRO A 119 0.91 17.20 26.44
N ASP A 120 0.88 16.24 27.35
CA ASP A 120 2.06 15.82 28.11
C ASP A 120 3.16 15.26 27.21
N GLN A 121 2.78 14.52 26.18
CA GLN A 121 3.72 13.97 25.19
C GLN A 121 4.19 15.05 24.20
N MET A 122 3.39 16.07 23.97
CA MET A 122 3.76 17.18 23.09
C MET A 122 4.73 18.17 23.73
N ALA A 123 4.82 18.19 25.07
CA ALA A 123 5.72 19.05 25.80
C ALA A 123 7.20 18.68 25.59
N ASP A 124 7.47 17.39 25.42
CA ASP A 124 8.80 16.86 25.15
C ASP A 124 8.89 16.35 23.70
N THR A 125 9.79 16.94 22.91
CA THR A 125 9.97 16.57 21.51
C THR A 125 10.37 15.11 21.32
N ALA A 126 11.19 14.55 22.22
CA ALA A 126 11.62 13.17 22.15
C ALA A 126 10.45 12.21 22.42
N GLN A 127 9.66 12.48 23.44
CA GLN A 127 8.48 11.69 23.75
C GLN A 127 7.42 11.80 22.64
N MET A 128 7.20 13.01 22.14
CA MET A 128 6.30 13.26 21.01
C MET A 128 6.71 12.43 19.78
N ASN A 129 8.00 12.40 19.45
CA ASN A 129 8.49 11.62 18.30
C ASN A 129 8.23 10.11 18.48
N MET A 130 8.50 9.57 19.65
CA MET A 130 8.25 8.16 19.95
C MET A 130 6.77 7.83 19.91
N TRP A 131 5.95 8.66 20.50
CA TRP A 131 4.49 8.50 20.47
C TRP A 131 3.97 8.58 19.04
N LEU A 132 4.43 9.57 18.29
CA LEU A 132 4.01 9.84 16.93
C LEU A 132 4.35 8.67 15.99
N HIS A 133 5.53 8.11 16.11
CA HIS A 133 5.93 6.93 15.32
C HIS A 133 4.97 5.76 15.57
N ARG A 134 4.70 5.44 16.84
CA ARG A 134 3.75 4.37 17.19
C ARG A 134 2.33 4.66 16.70
N ALA A 135 1.87 5.89 16.88
CA ALA A 135 0.54 6.31 16.46
C ALA A 135 0.35 6.20 14.94
N VAL A 136 1.35 6.61 14.17
CA VAL A 136 1.34 6.48 12.70
C VAL A 136 1.30 5.01 12.29
N MET A 137 2.17 4.18 12.85
CA MET A 137 2.18 2.74 12.55
C MET A 137 0.86 2.07 12.90
N LYS A 138 0.33 2.36 14.08
CA LYS A 138 -0.98 1.84 14.50
C LYS A 138 -2.11 2.27 13.57
N LYS A 139 -2.15 3.54 13.20
CA LYS A 139 -3.16 4.07 12.28
C LYS A 139 -3.04 3.47 10.88
N LEU A 140 -1.85 3.22 10.40
CA LEU A 140 -1.63 2.53 9.14
C LEU A 140 -2.14 1.08 9.18
N ALA A 141 -1.90 0.38 10.28
CA ALA A 141 -2.44 -0.97 10.49
C ALA A 141 -3.97 -0.97 10.52
N GLU A 142 -4.59 -0.01 11.20
CA GLU A 142 -6.05 0.17 11.26
C GLU A 142 -6.67 0.47 9.89
N ASN A 143 -5.94 1.12 9.01
CA ASN A 143 -6.38 1.44 7.64
C ASN A 143 -6.04 0.35 6.61
N GLY A 144 -5.80 -0.87 7.06
CA GLY A 144 -5.57 -2.02 6.19
C GLY A 144 -4.11 -2.25 5.80
N GLY A 145 -3.17 -1.54 6.44
CA GLY A 145 -1.74 -1.80 6.29
C GLY A 145 -1.31 -3.06 7.04
N SER A 146 -0.56 -3.93 6.40
CA SER A 146 0.09 -5.05 7.09
C SER A 146 1.35 -4.54 7.78
N ILE A 147 1.30 -4.44 9.10
CA ILE A 147 2.40 -3.97 9.93
C ILE A 147 2.70 -5.02 10.99
N PRO A 148 3.94 -5.45 11.13
CA PRO A 148 4.30 -6.41 12.15
C PRO A 148 4.13 -5.83 13.56
N PRO A 149 3.74 -6.65 14.53
CA PRO A 149 3.46 -6.20 15.89
C PRO A 149 4.68 -5.56 16.57
N GLU A 150 5.86 -5.86 16.11
CA GLU A 150 7.13 -5.29 16.61
C GLU A 150 7.23 -3.77 16.42
N LEU A 151 6.57 -3.23 15.41
CA LEU A 151 6.53 -1.80 15.13
C LEU A 151 5.36 -1.06 15.80
N LEU A 152 4.48 -1.80 16.47
CA LEU A 152 3.31 -1.25 17.15
C LEU A 152 3.55 -0.95 18.65
N HIS A 153 4.73 -1.30 19.18
CA HIS A 153 5.08 -1.15 20.59
C HIS A 153 5.89 0.10 20.87
#